data_bdd8ffccd4fa714bfbd7a5bb524c94f7
#
_entry.id   bdd8ffccd4fa714bfbd7a5bb524c94f7
#
_cell.length_a   1.000
_cell.length_b   1.000
_cell.length_c   1.000
_cell.angle_alpha   90.00
_cell.angle_beta   90.00
_cell.angle_gamma   90.00
#
_symmetry.space_group_name_H-M   'P 1'
#
loop_
_entity.id
_entity.type
_entity.pdbx_description
1 polymer ?
#
loop_
_entity_poly.entity_id
_entity_poly.type
_entity_poly.pdbx_seq_one_letter_code
_entity_poly.pdbx_strand_id
1 'polypeptide(L)'
;MDNNRTVKPTLEFNPEKMYARISGYAAALDWRDVLSALAFMKKSHEGQTRKDGQPYIVHPLTMACHAIALGVRKPSVIAALLLHDVCEDCGVAPGQLPVSKRTREIVGLLTRVGKQPLDEYYAPIGKDPDAALCKILDCCHNVTSMAGPFSIAKIREQIEEKERYIYPLFSVVKHEEPDYGNMLFILKYQIVGIDNSLLAVMDAMAAQDCKQRPEGGV
;
A
#
# COMPACT_ATOMS: atom_id res chain seq x y z
N MET A 1 9.84 -33.05 18.16
CA MET A 1 10.12 -31.66 18.59
C MET A 1 9.30 -30.76 17.73
N ASP A 2 8.27 -30.16 18.28
CA ASP A 2 7.26 -29.35 17.55
C ASP A 2 7.88 -28.04 17.06
N ASN A 3 8.27 -28.02 15.79
CA ASN A 3 8.91 -26.86 15.14
C ASN A 3 7.86 -25.87 14.59
N ASN A 4 6.63 -25.91 15.09
CA ASN A 4 5.53 -25.06 14.62
C ASN A 4 5.36 -23.80 15.48
N ARG A 5 6.45 -23.12 15.84
CA ARG A 5 6.37 -21.77 16.39
C ARG A 5 6.09 -20.79 15.24
N THR A 6 4.82 -20.49 15.02
CA THR A 6 4.44 -19.30 14.26
C THR A 6 5.09 -18.09 14.93
N VAL A 7 6.08 -17.51 14.25
CA VAL A 7 6.70 -16.26 14.70
C VAL A 7 5.62 -15.18 14.62
N LYS A 8 5.18 -14.70 15.77
CA LYS A 8 4.25 -13.56 15.81
C LYS A 8 4.96 -12.31 15.28
N PRO A 9 4.26 -11.43 14.54
CA PRO A 9 4.82 -10.14 14.15
C PRO A 9 5.37 -9.40 15.36
N THR A 10 6.58 -8.86 15.24
CA THR A 10 7.25 -8.13 16.34
C THR A 10 6.63 -6.76 16.60
N LEU A 11 5.84 -6.24 15.64
CA LEU A 11 5.18 -4.96 15.75
C LEU A 11 3.72 -5.07 15.28
N GLU A 12 2.78 -4.80 16.18
CA GLU A 12 1.36 -4.68 15.85
C GLU A 12 0.95 -3.21 15.80
N PHE A 13 0.37 -2.79 14.67
CA PHE A 13 -0.22 -1.47 14.54
C PHE A 13 -1.64 -1.48 15.11
N ASN A 14 -1.86 -0.70 16.17
CA ASN A 14 -3.17 -0.60 16.80
C ASN A 14 -4.08 0.35 16.01
N PRO A 15 -5.18 -0.12 15.41
CA PRO A 15 -6.04 0.68 14.55
C PRO A 15 -6.72 1.84 15.28
N GLU A 16 -7.10 1.67 16.55
CA GLU A 16 -7.74 2.74 17.32
C GLU A 16 -6.77 3.89 17.62
N LYS A 17 -5.50 3.58 17.93
CA LYS A 17 -4.47 4.60 18.12
C LYS A 17 -4.14 5.34 16.82
N MET A 18 -4.08 4.63 15.69
CA MET A 18 -3.86 5.25 14.38
C MET A 18 -5.04 6.13 13.98
N TYR A 19 -6.26 5.66 14.17
CA TYR A 19 -7.47 6.43 13.94
C TYR A 19 -7.48 7.73 14.77
N ALA A 20 -7.23 7.64 16.07
CA ALA A 20 -7.17 8.79 16.97
C ALA A 20 -6.07 9.79 16.55
N ARG A 21 -4.89 9.28 16.14
CA ARG A 21 -3.79 10.13 15.65
C ARG A 21 -4.19 10.91 14.40
N ILE A 22 -4.76 10.24 13.39
CA ILE A 22 -5.18 10.89 12.13
C ILE A 22 -6.30 11.90 12.42
N SER A 23 -7.29 11.51 13.21
CA SER A 23 -8.42 12.36 13.58
C SER A 23 -7.96 13.63 14.32
N GLY A 24 -7.10 13.50 15.33
CA GLY A 24 -6.55 14.63 16.07
C GLY A 24 -5.71 15.55 15.19
N TYR A 25 -4.89 15.00 14.32
CA TYR A 25 -4.08 15.74 13.36
C TYR A 25 -4.97 16.52 12.36
N ALA A 26 -5.96 15.85 11.77
CA ALA A 26 -6.87 16.46 10.82
C ALA A 26 -7.76 17.55 11.46
N ALA A 27 -8.22 17.33 12.70
CA ALA A 27 -8.98 18.32 13.45
C ALA A 27 -8.14 19.58 13.76
N ALA A 28 -6.88 19.40 14.16
CA ALA A 28 -5.98 20.52 14.45
C ALA A 28 -5.68 21.40 13.22
N LEU A 29 -5.78 20.84 12.00
CA LEU A 29 -5.49 21.51 10.73
C LEU A 29 -6.77 21.88 9.93
N ASP A 30 -7.97 21.67 10.49
CA ASP A 30 -9.29 21.81 9.80
C ASP A 30 -9.37 21.02 8.47
N TRP A 31 -8.80 19.81 8.43
CA TRP A 31 -8.83 18.94 7.27
C TRP A 31 -10.12 18.11 7.22
N ARG A 32 -11.21 18.76 6.84
CA ARG A 32 -12.57 18.16 6.83
C ARG A 32 -12.68 16.94 5.93
N ASP A 33 -12.03 16.97 4.76
CA ASP A 33 -11.97 15.83 3.83
C ASP A 33 -11.40 14.59 4.52
N VAL A 34 -10.33 14.75 5.29
CA VAL A 34 -9.67 13.64 5.99
C VAL A 34 -10.58 13.08 7.08
N LEU A 35 -11.28 13.95 7.85
CA LEU A 35 -12.22 13.50 8.87
C LEU A 35 -13.40 12.74 8.26
N SER A 36 -13.96 13.23 7.14
CA SER A 36 -15.02 12.56 6.39
C SER A 36 -14.56 11.22 5.82
N ALA A 37 -13.38 11.19 5.20
CA ALA A 37 -12.77 9.98 4.65
C ALA A 37 -12.52 8.92 5.74
N LEU A 38 -11.99 9.34 6.90
CA LEU A 38 -11.69 8.46 8.03
C LEU A 38 -12.95 7.76 8.56
N ALA A 39 -14.04 8.52 8.75
CA ALA A 39 -15.31 7.98 9.21
C ALA A 39 -15.95 7.04 8.16
N PHE A 40 -15.92 7.43 6.88
CA PHE A 40 -16.48 6.66 5.79
C PHE A 40 -15.71 5.35 5.57
N MET A 41 -14.39 5.39 5.54
CA MET A 41 -13.51 4.22 5.43
C MET A 41 -13.78 3.20 6.55
N LYS A 42 -13.84 3.65 7.82
CA LYS A 42 -14.12 2.76 8.96
C LYS A 42 -15.45 2.03 8.78
N LYS A 43 -16.50 2.72 8.34
CA LYS A 43 -17.83 2.15 8.09
C LYS A 43 -17.82 1.20 6.90
N SER A 44 -17.14 1.55 5.81
CA SER A 44 -17.14 0.75 4.57
C SER A 44 -16.42 -0.59 4.72
N HIS A 45 -15.34 -0.62 5.50
CA HIS A 45 -14.54 -1.83 5.75
C HIS A 45 -14.89 -2.54 7.07
N GLU A 46 -16.07 -2.25 7.66
CA GLU A 46 -16.50 -2.88 8.90
C GLU A 46 -16.62 -4.41 8.72
N GLY A 47 -15.98 -5.16 9.60
CA GLY A 47 -15.96 -6.63 9.56
C GLY A 47 -15.06 -7.25 8.47
N GLN A 48 -14.44 -6.46 7.60
CA GLN A 48 -13.50 -6.98 6.60
C GLN A 48 -12.12 -7.27 7.21
N THR A 49 -11.47 -8.32 6.69
CA THR A 49 -10.12 -8.72 7.08
C THR A 49 -9.20 -8.85 5.87
N ARG A 50 -7.92 -8.59 6.06
CA ARG A 50 -6.86 -8.85 5.07
C ARG A 50 -6.52 -10.34 5.00
N LYS A 51 -5.73 -10.75 4.00
CA LYS A 51 -5.27 -12.14 3.81
C LYS A 51 -4.44 -12.67 4.98
N ASP A 52 -3.82 -11.79 5.76
CA ASP A 52 -3.08 -12.13 6.99
C ASP A 52 -3.95 -12.20 8.24
N GLY A 53 -5.28 -11.99 8.10
CA GLY A 53 -6.26 -12.05 9.18
C GLY A 53 -6.42 -10.76 9.99
N GLN A 54 -5.64 -9.70 9.70
CA GLN A 54 -5.81 -8.42 10.37
C GLN A 54 -7.06 -7.67 9.89
N PRO A 55 -7.68 -6.80 10.74
CA PRO A 55 -8.75 -5.90 10.28
C PRO A 55 -8.30 -5.08 9.08
N TYR A 56 -9.15 -5.00 8.05
CA TYR A 56 -8.80 -4.34 6.80
C TYR A 56 -8.37 -2.88 7.01
N ILE A 57 -9.02 -2.18 7.94
CA ILE A 57 -8.75 -0.77 8.24
C ILE A 57 -7.30 -0.47 8.67
N VAL A 58 -6.52 -1.49 9.09
CA VAL A 58 -5.10 -1.32 9.45
C VAL A 58 -4.32 -0.81 8.24
N HIS A 59 -4.63 -1.27 7.02
CA HIS A 59 -3.95 -0.87 5.80
C HIS A 59 -4.08 0.63 5.51
N PRO A 60 -5.27 1.19 5.23
CA PRO A 60 -5.42 2.61 4.94
C PRO A 60 -5.00 3.52 6.11
N LEU A 61 -5.19 3.10 7.36
CA LEU A 61 -4.73 3.85 8.52
C LEU A 61 -3.21 3.92 8.60
N THR A 62 -2.51 2.81 8.33
CA THR A 62 -1.04 2.80 8.31
C THR A 62 -0.51 3.71 7.22
N MET A 63 -1.07 3.64 6.01
CA MET A 63 -0.67 4.50 4.89
C MET A 63 -0.84 5.99 5.22
N ALA A 64 -1.99 6.38 5.77
CA ALA A 64 -2.24 7.76 6.17
C ALA A 64 -1.30 8.22 7.29
N CYS A 65 -1.07 7.39 8.31
CA CYS A 65 -0.09 7.67 9.37
C CYS A 65 1.33 7.81 8.82
N HIS A 66 1.72 6.94 7.89
CA HIS A 66 3.03 6.97 7.25
C HIS A 66 3.23 8.25 6.44
N ALA A 67 2.25 8.61 5.58
CA ALA A 67 2.28 9.84 4.80
C ALA A 67 2.39 11.09 5.70
N ILE A 68 1.59 11.17 6.78
CA ILE A 68 1.67 12.27 7.74
C ILE A 68 3.05 12.34 8.41
N ALA A 69 3.61 11.18 8.81
CA ALA A 69 4.93 11.10 9.45
C ALA A 69 6.06 11.53 8.50
N LEU A 70 5.93 11.24 7.21
CA LEU A 70 6.86 11.64 6.16
C LEU A 70 6.68 13.11 5.71
N GLY A 71 5.75 13.84 6.30
CA GLY A 71 5.59 15.27 6.03
C GLY A 71 4.60 15.63 4.92
N VAL A 72 3.80 14.69 4.43
CA VAL A 72 2.74 15.02 3.46
C VAL A 72 1.71 15.95 4.10
N ARG A 73 1.47 17.11 3.47
CA ARG A 73 0.58 18.19 3.96
C ARG A 73 -0.59 18.47 2.99
N LYS A 74 -0.94 17.50 2.16
CA LYS A 74 -2.05 17.59 1.21
C LYS A 74 -3.25 16.79 1.74
N PRO A 75 -4.32 17.45 2.22
CA PRO A 75 -5.49 16.76 2.78
C PRO A 75 -6.18 15.85 1.76
N SER A 76 -6.18 16.21 0.46
CA SER A 76 -6.73 15.35 -0.60
C SER A 76 -5.97 14.04 -0.76
N VAL A 77 -4.63 14.05 -0.62
CA VAL A 77 -3.80 12.84 -0.66
C VAL A 77 -4.07 11.95 0.54
N ILE A 78 -4.09 12.53 1.76
CA ILE A 78 -4.36 11.75 2.98
C ILE A 78 -5.77 11.14 2.96
N ALA A 79 -6.77 11.89 2.49
CA ALA A 79 -8.14 11.40 2.34
C ALA A 79 -8.24 10.30 1.26
N ALA A 80 -7.51 10.45 0.15
CA ALA A 80 -7.46 9.44 -0.90
C ALA A 80 -6.80 8.14 -0.42
N LEU A 81 -5.71 8.21 0.37
CA LEU A 81 -5.08 7.06 1.00
C LEU A 81 -6.04 6.28 1.91
N LEU A 82 -6.94 7.00 2.62
CA LEU A 82 -7.96 6.36 3.45
C LEU A 82 -9.04 5.65 2.62
N LEU A 83 -9.33 6.13 1.40
CA LEU A 83 -10.47 5.69 0.59
C LEU A 83 -10.10 4.87 -0.65
N HIS A 84 -8.80 4.65 -0.92
CA HIS A 84 -8.32 4.12 -2.21
C HIS A 84 -8.94 2.77 -2.60
N ASP A 85 -9.19 1.88 -1.61
CA ASP A 85 -9.79 0.57 -1.84
C ASP A 85 -11.31 0.54 -1.68
N VAL A 86 -11.94 1.60 -1.14
CA VAL A 86 -13.39 1.60 -0.88
C VAL A 86 -14.21 1.40 -2.16
N CYS A 87 -13.76 1.97 -3.27
CA CYS A 87 -14.49 1.84 -4.54
C CYS A 87 -14.38 0.44 -5.13
N GLU A 88 -13.22 -0.22 -5.00
CA GLU A 88 -13.02 -1.58 -5.50
C GLU A 88 -13.69 -2.62 -4.61
N ASP A 89 -13.48 -2.53 -3.29
CA ASP A 89 -13.86 -3.57 -2.35
C ASP A 89 -15.28 -3.45 -1.82
N CYS A 90 -15.85 -2.23 -1.81
CA CYS A 90 -17.18 -1.98 -1.21
C CYS A 90 -18.23 -1.58 -2.26
N GLY A 91 -17.91 -1.54 -3.56
CA GLY A 91 -18.83 -1.25 -4.64
C GLY A 91 -19.37 0.19 -4.65
N VAL A 92 -18.64 1.13 -4.06
CA VAL A 92 -19.00 2.55 -3.99
C VAL A 92 -18.41 3.28 -5.19
N ALA A 93 -19.23 4.00 -5.96
CA ALA A 93 -18.71 4.83 -7.05
C ALA A 93 -17.93 6.04 -6.50
N PRO A 94 -16.82 6.48 -7.13
CA PRO A 94 -16.03 7.62 -6.65
C PRO A 94 -16.85 8.90 -6.43
N GLY A 95 -17.88 9.13 -7.25
CA GLY A 95 -18.81 10.28 -7.11
C GLY A 95 -19.65 10.28 -5.85
N GLN A 96 -19.81 9.13 -5.18
CA GLN A 96 -20.60 8.96 -3.94
C GLN A 96 -19.78 9.17 -2.68
N LEU A 97 -18.46 9.28 -2.79
CA LEU A 97 -17.60 9.51 -1.64
C LEU A 97 -17.86 10.90 -1.01
N PRO A 98 -17.99 11.02 0.32
CA PRO A 98 -18.33 12.26 1.02
C PRO A 98 -17.13 13.19 1.22
N VAL A 99 -16.38 13.43 0.15
CA VAL A 99 -15.14 14.20 0.14
C VAL A 99 -15.08 15.16 -1.04
N SER A 100 -14.05 16.02 -1.11
CA SER A 100 -13.88 17.00 -2.17
C SER A 100 -13.78 16.37 -3.56
N LYS A 101 -14.00 17.17 -4.59
CA LYS A 101 -13.85 16.75 -5.99
C LYS A 101 -12.44 16.21 -6.25
N ARG A 102 -11.40 16.90 -5.75
CA ARG A 102 -10.00 16.48 -5.93
C ARG A 102 -9.73 15.09 -5.32
N THR A 103 -10.19 14.85 -4.10
CA THR A 103 -10.06 13.53 -3.46
C THR A 103 -10.75 12.44 -4.26
N ARG A 104 -11.96 12.69 -4.77
CA ARG A 104 -12.69 11.74 -5.63
C ARG A 104 -11.98 11.43 -6.94
N GLU A 105 -11.35 12.43 -7.56
CA GLU A 105 -10.54 12.26 -8.76
C GLU A 105 -9.35 11.35 -8.49
N ILE A 106 -8.60 11.58 -7.41
CA ILE A 106 -7.47 10.73 -7.02
C ILE A 106 -7.95 9.28 -6.79
N VAL A 107 -8.99 9.08 -5.97
CA VAL A 107 -9.54 7.74 -5.71
C VAL A 107 -10.00 7.07 -7.00
N GLY A 108 -10.65 7.81 -7.90
CA GLY A 108 -11.08 7.29 -9.20
C GLY A 108 -9.90 6.79 -10.05
N LEU A 109 -8.75 7.49 -10.03
CA LEU A 109 -7.54 7.05 -10.71
C LEU A 109 -6.94 5.79 -10.08
N LEU A 110 -7.05 5.62 -8.77
CA LEU A 110 -6.54 4.48 -8.03
C LEU A 110 -7.45 3.25 -8.12
N THR A 111 -8.72 3.42 -8.50
CA THR A 111 -9.69 2.33 -8.62
C THR A 111 -9.51 1.57 -9.93
N ARG A 112 -9.09 0.29 -9.86
CA ARG A 112 -8.95 -0.57 -11.02
C ARG A 112 -10.26 -1.28 -11.33
N VAL A 113 -10.76 -1.16 -12.56
CA VAL A 113 -12.05 -1.73 -12.96
C VAL A 113 -11.86 -3.13 -13.54
N GLY A 114 -12.35 -4.15 -12.84
CA GLY A 114 -12.36 -5.53 -13.33
C GLY A 114 -10.96 -6.05 -13.70
N LYS A 115 -10.82 -6.55 -14.94
CA LYS A 115 -9.54 -7.05 -15.49
C LYS A 115 -8.82 -6.01 -16.36
N GLN A 116 -8.95 -4.73 -16.07
CA GLN A 116 -8.26 -3.67 -16.81
C GLN A 116 -6.76 -3.99 -16.95
N PRO A 117 -6.19 -3.88 -18.17
CA PRO A 117 -4.76 -4.05 -18.39
C PRO A 117 -3.94 -3.09 -17.54
N LEU A 118 -2.78 -3.54 -17.04
CA LEU A 118 -1.92 -2.72 -16.18
C LEU A 118 -1.45 -1.44 -16.86
N ASP A 119 -1.11 -1.49 -18.14
CA ASP A 119 -0.69 -0.30 -18.90
C ASP A 119 -1.80 0.77 -18.93
N GLU A 120 -3.06 0.38 -19.11
CA GLU A 120 -4.21 1.29 -19.10
C GLU A 120 -4.53 1.82 -17.70
N TYR A 121 -4.31 1.00 -16.66
CA TYR A 121 -4.51 1.40 -15.28
C TYR A 121 -3.45 2.40 -14.81
N TYR A 122 -2.17 2.13 -15.09
CA TYR A 122 -1.07 2.97 -14.60
C TYR A 122 -0.86 4.25 -15.44
N ALA A 123 -1.29 4.29 -16.71
CA ALA A 123 -1.08 5.44 -17.58
C ALA A 123 -1.69 6.75 -17.05
N PRO A 124 -2.94 6.81 -16.54
CA PRO A 124 -3.47 8.03 -15.94
C PRO A 124 -2.85 8.34 -14.56
N ILE A 125 -2.49 7.34 -13.75
CA ILE A 125 -1.79 7.53 -12.47
C ILE A 125 -0.44 8.22 -12.70
N GLY A 126 0.30 7.83 -13.74
CA GLY A 126 1.57 8.44 -14.10
C GLY A 126 1.47 9.89 -14.61
N LYS A 127 0.28 10.44 -14.77
CA LYS A 127 0.04 11.86 -15.14
C LYS A 127 -0.45 12.71 -13.97
N ASP A 128 -0.71 12.11 -12.83
CA ASP A 128 -1.22 12.79 -11.63
C ASP A 128 -0.29 12.53 -10.44
N PRO A 129 0.48 13.53 -9.99
CA PRO A 129 1.49 13.34 -8.93
C PRO A 129 0.89 12.94 -7.58
N ASP A 130 -0.34 13.35 -7.26
CA ASP A 130 -1.02 12.97 -6.02
C ASP A 130 -1.47 11.50 -6.07
N ALA A 131 -2.02 11.04 -7.20
CA ALA A 131 -2.35 9.63 -7.41
C ALA A 131 -1.09 8.75 -7.45
N ALA A 132 -0.01 9.22 -8.10
CA ALA A 132 1.28 8.55 -8.12
C ALA A 132 1.86 8.39 -6.70
N LEU A 133 1.80 9.44 -5.86
CA LEU A 133 2.23 9.37 -4.47
C LEU A 133 1.40 8.39 -3.65
N CYS A 134 0.07 8.40 -3.81
CA CYS A 134 -0.80 7.42 -3.16
C CYS A 134 -0.41 5.99 -3.55
N LYS A 135 -0.17 5.73 -4.84
CA LYS A 135 0.19 4.39 -5.32
C LYS A 135 1.57 3.93 -4.84
N ILE A 136 2.54 4.82 -4.70
CA ILE A 136 3.84 4.53 -4.07
C ILE A 136 3.66 4.14 -2.60
N LEU A 137 2.85 4.87 -1.84
CA LEU A 137 2.59 4.61 -0.41
C LEU A 137 1.82 3.29 -0.21
N ASP A 138 0.85 2.99 -1.08
CA ASP A 138 0.15 1.71 -1.11
C ASP A 138 1.13 0.55 -1.35
N CYS A 139 1.97 0.66 -2.37
CA CYS A 139 3.01 -0.31 -2.66
C CYS A 139 3.96 -0.50 -1.45
N CYS A 140 4.40 0.59 -0.83
CA CYS A 140 5.30 0.55 0.33
C CYS A 140 4.69 -0.21 1.52
N HIS A 141 3.37 -0.10 1.74
CA HIS A 141 2.69 -0.90 2.76
C HIS A 141 2.51 -2.36 2.32
N ASN A 142 2.10 -2.60 1.07
CA ASN A 142 1.80 -3.95 0.58
C ASN A 142 3.04 -4.86 0.58
N VAL A 143 4.25 -4.35 0.29
CA VAL A 143 5.49 -5.16 0.34
C VAL A 143 5.75 -5.74 1.74
N THR A 144 5.28 -5.08 2.80
CA THR A 144 5.50 -5.56 4.19
C THR A 144 4.70 -6.82 4.54
N SER A 145 3.65 -7.14 3.77
CA SER A 145 2.75 -8.26 4.03
C SER A 145 2.76 -9.35 2.95
N MET A 146 3.70 -9.30 1.98
CA MET A 146 3.74 -10.28 0.89
C MET A 146 4.24 -11.65 1.31
N ALA A 147 5.17 -11.73 2.26
CA ALA A 147 5.90 -12.95 2.61
C ALA A 147 5.02 -14.11 3.14
N GLY A 148 3.88 -13.81 3.75
CA GLY A 148 2.99 -14.83 4.32
C GLY A 148 2.00 -15.39 3.30
N PRO A 149 1.11 -14.56 2.75
CA PRO A 149 -0.02 -15.02 1.96
C PRO A 149 0.29 -15.31 0.48
N PHE A 150 1.46 -14.91 -0.05
CA PHE A 150 1.78 -15.04 -1.47
C PHE A 150 2.74 -16.19 -1.76
N SER A 151 2.49 -16.89 -2.88
CA SER A 151 3.45 -17.85 -3.42
C SER A 151 4.71 -17.14 -3.96
N ILE A 152 5.81 -17.87 -4.09
CA ILE A 152 7.07 -17.38 -4.69
C ILE A 152 6.82 -16.78 -6.08
N ALA A 153 6.04 -17.45 -6.91
CA ALA A 153 5.68 -16.96 -8.25
C ALA A 153 4.95 -15.62 -8.19
N LYS A 154 3.99 -15.47 -7.24
CA LYS A 154 3.25 -14.21 -7.06
C LYS A 154 4.13 -13.08 -6.53
N ILE A 155 5.10 -13.39 -5.66
CA ILE A 155 6.07 -12.39 -5.18
C ILE A 155 6.93 -11.87 -6.35
N ARG A 156 7.43 -12.76 -7.22
CA ARG A 156 8.20 -12.35 -8.41
C ARG A 156 7.37 -11.49 -9.36
N GLU A 157 6.15 -11.87 -9.66
CA GLU A 157 5.21 -11.08 -10.46
C GLU A 157 5.00 -9.66 -9.87
N GLN A 158 4.85 -9.57 -8.55
CA GLN A 158 4.70 -8.27 -7.87
C GLN A 158 5.98 -7.42 -7.90
N ILE A 159 7.17 -8.04 -7.90
CA ILE A 159 8.44 -7.31 -8.07
C ILE A 159 8.56 -6.77 -9.50
N GLU A 160 8.26 -7.58 -10.52
CA GLU A 160 8.25 -7.16 -11.93
C GLU A 160 7.24 -6.02 -12.18
N GLU A 161 6.04 -6.10 -11.59
CA GLU A 161 5.04 -5.04 -11.67
C GLU A 161 5.58 -3.72 -11.09
N LYS A 162 6.28 -3.77 -9.94
CA LYS A 162 6.89 -2.59 -9.33
C LYS A 162 7.97 -1.96 -10.20
N GLU A 163 8.84 -2.78 -10.79
CA GLU A 163 9.89 -2.30 -11.70
C GLU A 163 9.30 -1.56 -12.90
N ARG A 164 8.24 -2.12 -13.47
CA ARG A 164 7.62 -1.58 -14.68
C ARG A 164 6.75 -0.35 -14.41
N TYR A 165 6.00 -0.31 -13.31
CA TYR A 165 4.96 0.69 -13.11
C TYR A 165 5.16 1.58 -11.89
N ILE A 166 5.69 1.07 -10.76
CA ILE A 166 5.80 1.85 -9.53
C ILE A 166 7.05 2.73 -9.54
N TYR A 167 8.21 2.19 -9.91
CA TYR A 167 9.45 2.99 -9.89
C TYR A 167 9.43 4.20 -10.82
N PRO A 168 8.80 4.19 -12.01
CA PRO A 168 8.61 5.40 -12.81
C PRO A 168 7.83 6.51 -12.11
N LEU A 169 6.85 6.16 -11.22
CA LEU A 169 6.04 7.14 -10.50
C LEU A 169 6.86 8.04 -9.56
N PHE A 170 8.00 7.53 -9.05
CA PHE A 170 8.91 8.35 -8.23
C PHE A 170 9.42 9.59 -8.96
N SER A 171 9.69 9.46 -10.25
CA SER A 171 10.14 10.58 -11.08
C SER A 171 9.01 11.60 -11.30
N VAL A 172 7.76 11.13 -11.46
CA VAL A 172 6.57 11.99 -11.58
C VAL A 172 6.39 12.84 -10.33
N VAL A 173 6.37 12.20 -9.15
CA VAL A 173 6.20 12.92 -7.88
C VAL A 173 7.37 13.86 -7.63
N LYS A 174 8.62 13.44 -7.87
CA LYS A 174 9.81 14.28 -7.66
C LYS A 174 9.82 15.52 -8.54
N HIS A 175 9.30 15.43 -9.77
CA HIS A 175 9.26 16.55 -10.70
C HIS A 175 8.30 17.65 -10.21
N GLU A 176 7.11 17.26 -9.76
CA GLU A 176 6.06 18.18 -9.33
C GLU A 176 6.25 18.66 -7.88
N GLU A 177 6.87 17.81 -7.02
CA GLU A 177 7.07 18.06 -5.59
C GLU A 177 8.55 17.84 -5.21
N PRO A 178 9.46 18.74 -5.60
CA PRO A 178 10.90 18.57 -5.33
C PRO A 178 11.23 18.42 -3.84
N ASP A 179 10.45 19.06 -2.96
CA ASP A 179 10.62 19.00 -1.51
C ASP A 179 10.39 17.60 -0.93
N TYR A 180 9.71 16.71 -1.68
CA TYR A 180 9.50 15.33 -1.29
C TYR A 180 10.69 14.40 -1.58
N GLY A 181 11.81 14.92 -2.06
CA GLY A 181 12.98 14.13 -2.44
C GLY A 181 13.47 13.18 -1.36
N ASN A 182 13.59 13.64 -0.10
CA ASN A 182 13.99 12.80 1.04
C ASN A 182 12.95 11.73 1.36
N MET A 183 11.68 12.08 1.34
CA MET A 183 10.57 11.14 1.54
C MET A 183 10.59 10.04 0.47
N LEU A 184 10.72 10.41 -0.79
CA LEU A 184 10.77 9.47 -1.91
C LEU A 184 11.98 8.54 -1.81
N PHE A 185 13.14 9.04 -1.37
CA PHE A 185 14.31 8.20 -1.11
C PHE A 185 14.00 7.14 -0.04
N ILE A 186 13.39 7.54 1.09
CA ILE A 186 13.03 6.63 2.18
C ILE A 186 12.05 5.56 1.69
N LEU A 187 10.99 5.96 0.98
CA LEU A 187 9.99 5.02 0.43
C LEU A 187 10.61 4.02 -0.55
N LYS A 188 11.47 4.50 -1.46
CA LYS A 188 12.17 3.63 -2.41
C LYS A 188 13.10 2.66 -1.69
N TYR A 189 13.86 3.14 -0.69
CA TYR A 189 14.76 2.31 0.11
C TYR A 189 13.99 1.19 0.83
N GLN A 190 12.82 1.50 1.41
CA GLN A 190 11.98 0.51 2.08
C GLN A 190 11.47 -0.57 1.11
N ILE A 191 10.92 -0.17 -0.05
CA ILE A 191 10.41 -1.11 -1.05
C ILE A 191 11.54 -2.02 -1.55
N VAL A 192 12.63 -1.44 -2.03
CA VAL A 192 13.78 -2.19 -2.58
C VAL A 192 14.43 -3.07 -1.52
N GLY A 193 14.56 -2.58 -0.28
CA GLY A 193 15.15 -3.34 0.82
C GLY A 193 14.34 -4.60 1.15
N ILE A 194 13.02 -4.50 1.17
CA ILE A 194 12.13 -5.66 1.41
C ILE A 194 12.18 -6.62 0.23
N ASP A 195 12.07 -6.12 -1.01
CA ASP A 195 12.13 -6.97 -2.20
C ASP A 195 13.44 -7.75 -2.29
N ASN A 196 14.58 -7.11 -2.06
CA ASN A 196 15.89 -7.77 -2.04
C ASN A 196 15.99 -8.81 -0.94
N SER A 197 15.43 -8.54 0.25
CA SER A 197 15.40 -9.51 1.35
C SER A 197 14.55 -10.73 1.02
N LEU A 198 13.39 -10.53 0.40
CA LEU A 198 12.52 -11.62 -0.05
C LEU A 198 13.21 -12.48 -1.12
N LEU A 199 13.82 -11.85 -2.12
CA LEU A 199 14.56 -12.56 -3.18
C LEU A 199 15.71 -13.40 -2.59
N ALA A 200 16.50 -12.83 -1.69
CA ALA A 200 17.60 -13.55 -1.06
C ALA A 200 17.13 -14.78 -0.25
N VAL A 201 16.03 -14.66 0.49
CA VAL A 201 15.43 -15.79 1.22
C VAL A 201 14.91 -16.86 0.25
N MET A 202 14.23 -16.47 -0.81
CA MET A 202 13.70 -17.39 -1.83
C MET A 202 14.83 -18.16 -2.54
N ASP A 203 15.93 -17.50 -2.89
CA ASP A 203 17.09 -18.12 -3.52
C ASP A 203 17.79 -19.09 -2.56
N ALA A 204 17.91 -18.75 -1.28
CA ALA A 204 18.45 -19.64 -0.26
C ALA A 204 17.59 -20.90 -0.06
N MET A 205 16.26 -20.77 -0.05
CA MET A 205 15.33 -21.91 0.03
C MET A 205 15.47 -22.83 -1.20
N ALA A 206 15.48 -22.26 -2.42
CA ALA A 206 15.67 -23.02 -3.65
C ALA A 206 17.00 -23.80 -3.66
N ALA A 207 18.08 -23.20 -3.17
CA ALA A 207 19.38 -23.87 -3.08
C ALA A 207 19.39 -25.03 -2.06
N GLN A 208 18.60 -24.95 -0.98
CA GLN A 208 18.43 -26.02 -0.01
C GLN A 208 17.65 -27.21 -0.59
N ASP A 209 16.55 -26.93 -1.31
CA ASP A 209 15.74 -27.95 -1.95
C ASP A 209 16.53 -28.74 -3.01
N CYS A 210 17.41 -28.07 -3.77
CA CYS A 210 18.31 -28.72 -4.71
C CYS A 210 19.31 -29.68 -4.03
N LYS A 211 19.83 -29.34 -2.86
CA LYS A 211 20.77 -30.18 -2.11
C LYS A 211 20.10 -31.38 -1.45
N GLN A 212 18.80 -31.35 -1.19
CA GLN A 212 18.05 -32.42 -0.53
C GLN A 212 17.42 -33.43 -1.52
N ARG A 213 17.45 -33.17 -2.84
CA ARG A 213 17.05 -34.16 -3.83
C ARG A 213 18.16 -35.20 -3.94
N PRO A 214 17.91 -36.48 -3.57
CA PRO A 214 18.89 -37.54 -3.81
C PRO A 214 19.16 -37.61 -5.30
N GLU A 215 20.45 -37.68 -5.68
CA GLU A 215 20.85 -38.01 -7.04
C GLU A 215 20.10 -39.28 -7.43
N GLY A 216 19.16 -39.14 -8.37
CA GLY A 216 18.30 -40.22 -8.82
C GLY A 216 19.14 -41.41 -9.22
N GLY A 217 18.94 -42.53 -8.54
CA GLY A 217 19.51 -43.80 -8.95
C GLY A 217 19.07 -44.11 -10.37
N VAL A 218 20.06 -44.40 -11.22
CA VAL A 218 19.98 -45.03 -12.52
C VAL A 218 19.55 -46.48 -12.33
#